data_fde9f2a98071f452874d2b19cb5b9da6
#
_entry.id   fde9f2a98071f452874d2b19cb5b9da6
#
_cell.length_a   1.000
_cell.length_b   1.000
_cell.length_c   1.000
_cell.angle_alpha   90.00
_cell.angle_beta   90.00
_cell.angle_gamma   90.00
#
_symmetry.space_group_name_H-M   'P 1'
#
loop_
_entity.id
_entity.type
_entity.pdbx_description
1 polymer ?
#
loop_
_entity_poly.entity_id
_entity_poly.type
_entity_poly.pdbx_seq_one_letter_code
_entity_poly.pdbx_strand_id
1 'polypeptide(L)'
;EALKCNWKKGMPFEPHIFWESDVTKWIEGAAYFLQKERDAELEARIDALVEDMYHSQEKNGYLNEYFTVVEPEARFTRRTDHELYCAGHLIEGAIAYAEAAGKTRLLEVAEKYVALIDRVFRVEHSAAFDTPGHEEIELALVRLYRYTGK
;
A
#
# COMPACT_ATOMS: atom_id res chain seq x y z
N GLU A 1 -1.09 -15.05 3.30
CA GLU A 1 -2.34 -15.46 2.58
C GLU A 1 -3.31 -14.29 2.37
N ALA A 2 -3.45 -13.38 3.36
CA ALA A 2 -4.35 -12.24 3.25
C ALA A 2 -4.04 -11.37 2.01
N LEU A 3 -2.79 -10.96 1.84
CA LEU A 3 -2.36 -10.13 0.71
C LEU A 3 -2.61 -10.73 -0.69
N LYS A 4 -3.01 -11.99 -0.77
CA LYS A 4 -3.33 -12.66 -2.05
C LYS A 4 -4.74 -12.39 -2.54
N CYS A 5 -5.54 -11.60 -1.81
CA CYS A 5 -6.91 -11.25 -2.15
C CYS A 5 -7.80 -12.46 -2.52
N ASN A 6 -7.62 -13.59 -1.85
CA ASN A 6 -8.32 -14.84 -2.13
C ASN A 6 -9.40 -15.21 -1.10
N TRP A 7 -9.63 -14.37 -0.09
CA TRP A 7 -10.67 -14.58 0.92
C TRP A 7 -12.06 -14.51 0.26
N LYS A 8 -12.97 -15.36 0.75
CA LYS A 8 -14.37 -15.38 0.34
C LYS A 8 -15.26 -15.44 1.57
N LYS A 9 -16.46 -14.86 1.48
CA LYS A 9 -17.44 -14.83 2.56
C LYS A 9 -17.70 -16.25 3.09
N GLY A 10 -17.53 -16.41 4.41
CA GLY A 10 -17.64 -17.68 5.11
C GLY A 10 -16.30 -18.39 5.37
N MET A 11 -15.20 -17.92 4.82
CA MET A 11 -13.85 -18.37 5.22
C MET A 11 -13.47 -17.75 6.57
N PRO A 12 -12.58 -18.41 7.36
CA PRO A 12 -12.03 -17.81 8.57
C PRO A 12 -11.15 -16.59 8.24
N PHE A 13 -10.88 -15.77 9.27
CA PHE A 13 -9.95 -14.63 9.18
C PHE A 13 -10.34 -13.63 8.08
N GLU A 14 -11.56 -13.08 8.19
CA GLU A 14 -11.97 -11.96 7.35
C GLU A 14 -10.95 -10.83 7.41
N PRO A 15 -10.50 -10.30 6.27
CA PRO A 15 -9.60 -9.15 6.24
C PRO A 15 -10.19 -7.95 6.95
N HIS A 16 -9.36 -7.11 7.54
CA HIS A 16 -9.77 -5.82 8.07
C HIS A 16 -9.12 -4.67 7.28
N ILE A 17 -9.70 -3.49 7.38
CA ILE A 17 -9.35 -2.32 6.54
C ILE A 17 -7.90 -1.82 6.69
N PHE A 18 -7.16 -2.23 7.72
CA PHE A 18 -5.77 -1.79 7.99
C PHE A 18 -4.71 -2.83 7.65
N TRP A 19 -5.09 -3.95 7.02
CA TRP A 19 -4.15 -5.05 6.82
C TRP A 19 -2.91 -4.63 6.02
N GLU A 20 -3.12 -3.93 4.91
CA GLU A 20 -2.02 -3.44 4.07
C GLU A 20 -1.11 -2.47 4.85
N SER A 21 -1.69 -1.53 5.60
CA SER A 21 -0.89 -0.58 6.37
C SER A 21 -0.08 -1.25 7.49
N ASP A 22 -0.62 -2.29 8.12
CA ASP A 22 0.10 -3.02 9.17
C ASP A 22 1.29 -3.79 8.59
N VAL A 23 1.11 -4.43 7.43
CA VAL A 23 2.20 -5.13 6.73
C VAL A 23 3.24 -4.14 6.20
N THR A 24 2.83 -3.02 5.62
CA THR A 24 3.77 -2.05 5.05
C THR A 24 4.54 -1.27 6.13
N LYS A 25 3.93 -0.99 7.28
CA LYS A 25 4.65 -0.48 8.47
C LYS A 25 5.70 -1.47 8.97
N TRP A 26 5.37 -2.77 8.96
CA TRP A 26 6.35 -3.80 9.30
C TRP A 26 7.50 -3.84 8.29
N ILE A 27 7.20 -3.76 6.97
CA ILE A 27 8.23 -3.67 5.92
C ILE A 27 9.13 -2.45 6.14
N GLU A 28 8.55 -1.28 6.44
CA GLU A 28 9.30 -0.07 6.70
C GLU A 28 10.27 -0.23 7.88
N GLY A 29 9.77 -0.75 9.02
CA GLY A 29 10.61 -1.02 10.19
C GLY A 29 11.71 -2.05 9.90
N ALA A 30 11.40 -3.11 9.17
CA ALA A 30 12.38 -4.11 8.75
C ALA A 30 13.42 -3.54 7.78
N ALA A 31 13.01 -2.65 6.86
CA ALA A 31 13.93 -1.96 5.96
C ALA A 31 14.93 -1.07 6.70
N TYR A 32 14.48 -0.33 7.72
CA TYR A 32 15.40 0.45 8.57
C TYR A 32 16.40 -0.43 9.34
N PHE A 33 15.99 -1.64 9.72
CA PHE A 33 16.91 -2.61 10.30
C PHE A 33 17.96 -3.08 9.27
N LEU A 34 17.53 -3.41 8.04
CA LEU A 34 18.41 -3.83 6.95
C LEU A 34 19.43 -2.77 6.53
N GLN A 35 19.12 -1.48 6.73
CA GLN A 35 20.08 -0.39 6.49
C GLN A 35 21.28 -0.44 7.46
N LYS A 36 21.10 -1.00 8.66
CA LYS A 36 22.15 -1.12 9.67
C LYS A 36 22.87 -2.45 9.60
N GLU A 37 22.16 -3.52 9.38
CA GLU A 37 22.68 -4.88 9.37
C GLU A 37 22.00 -5.71 8.27
N ARG A 38 22.81 -6.31 7.41
CA ARG A 38 22.32 -7.18 6.35
C ARG A 38 21.81 -8.50 6.93
N ASP A 39 20.53 -8.81 6.64
CA ASP A 39 19.87 -10.06 7.01
C ASP A 39 19.15 -10.61 5.78
N ALA A 40 19.75 -11.64 5.18
CA ALA A 40 19.20 -12.24 3.95
C ALA A 40 17.87 -12.97 4.17
N GLU A 41 17.60 -13.50 5.38
CA GLU A 41 16.32 -14.14 5.70
C GLU A 41 15.21 -13.10 5.84
N LEU A 42 15.50 -12.00 6.54
CA LEU A 42 14.58 -10.87 6.67
C LEU A 42 14.27 -10.26 5.29
N GLU A 43 15.30 -10.04 4.47
CA GLU A 43 15.14 -9.52 3.11
C GLU A 43 14.26 -10.46 2.25
N ALA A 44 14.48 -11.77 2.30
CA ALA A 44 13.67 -12.74 1.57
C ALA A 44 12.20 -12.75 2.03
N ARG A 45 11.95 -12.53 3.33
CA ARG A 45 10.58 -12.39 3.84
C ARG A 45 9.87 -11.14 3.31
N ILE A 46 10.59 -10.02 3.23
CA ILE A 46 10.04 -8.79 2.61
C ILE A 46 9.76 -9.04 1.13
N ASP A 47 10.69 -9.63 0.39
CA ASP A 47 10.50 -9.95 -1.02
C ASP A 47 9.24 -10.79 -1.26
N ALA A 48 8.99 -11.79 -0.44
CA ALA A 48 7.79 -12.63 -0.56
C ALA A 48 6.48 -11.83 -0.37
N LEU A 49 6.45 -10.90 0.60
CA LEU A 49 5.31 -10.01 0.81
C LEU A 49 5.12 -9.02 -0.35
N VAL A 50 6.23 -8.49 -0.87
CA VAL A 50 6.22 -7.58 -2.02
C VAL A 50 5.68 -8.27 -3.28
N GLU A 51 6.08 -9.53 -3.53
CA GLU A 51 5.54 -10.30 -4.65
C GLU A 51 4.05 -10.61 -4.49
N ASP A 52 3.59 -10.93 -3.27
CA ASP A 52 2.15 -11.10 -3.00
C ASP A 52 1.37 -9.82 -3.31
N MET A 53 1.84 -8.65 -2.86
CA MET A 53 1.22 -7.34 -3.16
C MET A 53 1.23 -7.02 -4.66
N TYR A 54 2.36 -7.27 -5.34
CA TYR A 54 2.51 -7.02 -6.77
C TYR A 54 1.51 -7.85 -7.60
N HIS A 55 1.33 -9.11 -7.25
CA HIS A 55 0.40 -10.00 -7.96
C HIS A 55 -1.07 -9.75 -7.63
N SER A 56 -1.35 -9.21 -6.44
CA SER A 56 -2.72 -8.87 -5.98
C SER A 56 -3.19 -7.50 -6.44
N GLN A 57 -2.26 -6.62 -6.85
CA GLN A 57 -2.62 -5.30 -7.33
C GLN A 57 -3.46 -5.40 -8.61
N GLU A 58 -4.62 -4.75 -8.62
CA GLU A 58 -5.48 -4.71 -9.80
C GLU A 58 -4.83 -3.96 -10.98
N LYS A 59 -5.29 -4.25 -12.18
CA LYS A 59 -4.78 -3.61 -13.41
C LYS A 59 -4.89 -2.09 -13.40
N ASN A 60 -5.90 -1.55 -12.72
CA ASN A 60 -6.12 -0.10 -12.56
C ASN A 60 -5.17 0.54 -11.54
N GLY A 61 -4.40 -0.26 -10.78
CA GLY A 61 -3.48 0.17 -9.74
C GLY A 61 -4.01 0.03 -8.32
N TYR A 62 -5.28 -0.36 -8.12
CA TYR A 62 -5.86 -0.48 -6.78
C TYR A 62 -5.20 -1.60 -5.98
N LEU A 63 -4.91 -1.32 -4.71
CA LEU A 63 -4.40 -2.29 -3.76
C LEU A 63 -4.96 -2.01 -2.36
N ASN A 64 -5.95 -2.77 -1.98
CA ASN A 64 -6.43 -2.92 -0.62
C ASN A 64 -7.23 -4.22 -0.55
N GLU A 65 -6.88 -5.11 0.38
CA GLU A 65 -7.47 -6.42 0.44
C GLU A 65 -8.95 -6.36 0.82
N TYR A 66 -9.27 -5.63 1.90
CA TYR A 66 -10.65 -5.52 2.39
C TYR A 66 -11.60 -5.05 1.29
N PHE A 67 -11.27 -3.93 0.65
CA PHE A 67 -12.08 -3.38 -0.43
C PHE A 67 -11.90 -4.10 -1.78
N THR A 68 -11.15 -5.18 -1.82
CA THR A 68 -11.10 -6.06 -2.98
C THR A 68 -12.01 -7.29 -2.80
N VAL A 69 -12.06 -7.85 -1.58
CA VAL A 69 -12.76 -9.14 -1.36
C VAL A 69 -13.95 -9.07 -0.43
N VAL A 70 -14.11 -8.00 0.38
CA VAL A 70 -15.22 -7.85 1.35
C VAL A 70 -16.24 -6.82 0.87
N GLU A 71 -15.84 -5.57 0.60
CA GLU A 71 -16.72 -4.47 0.19
C GLU A 71 -16.20 -3.71 -1.05
N PRO A 72 -16.09 -4.35 -2.22
CA PRO A 72 -15.50 -3.70 -3.41
C PRO A 72 -16.27 -2.45 -3.89
N GLU A 73 -17.55 -2.36 -3.59
CA GLU A 73 -18.39 -1.21 -3.91
C GLU A 73 -18.18 0.00 -3.00
N ALA A 74 -17.51 -0.20 -1.86
CA ALA A 74 -17.28 0.87 -0.89
C ALA A 74 -15.96 1.63 -1.12
N ARG A 75 -15.20 1.32 -2.16
CA ARG A 75 -13.93 1.99 -2.49
C ARG A 75 -14.10 3.50 -2.61
N PHE A 76 -13.27 4.24 -1.89
CA PHE A 76 -13.26 5.73 -1.86
C PHE A 76 -14.62 6.37 -1.54
N THR A 77 -15.48 5.66 -0.80
CA THR A 77 -16.82 6.17 -0.41
C THR A 77 -16.84 6.76 1.00
N ARG A 78 -16.01 6.26 1.91
CA ARG A 78 -15.99 6.68 3.32
C ARG A 78 -14.56 7.06 3.73
N ARG A 79 -14.31 8.33 3.93
CA ARG A 79 -12.95 8.84 4.30
C ARG A 79 -12.40 8.22 5.60
N THR A 80 -13.28 7.76 6.50
CA THR A 80 -12.93 7.15 7.79
C THR A 80 -12.50 5.69 7.66
N ASP A 81 -12.63 5.08 6.48
CA ASP A 81 -12.14 3.72 6.22
C ASP A 81 -10.64 3.69 5.86
N HIS A 82 -10.02 4.87 5.79
CA HIS A 82 -8.58 5.03 5.78
C HIS A 82 -7.84 4.40 4.59
N GLU A 83 -8.47 4.26 3.41
CA GLU A 83 -7.79 3.74 2.21
C GLU A 83 -6.56 4.58 1.85
N LEU A 84 -6.67 5.93 1.96
CA LEU A 84 -5.52 6.82 1.70
C LEU A 84 -4.44 6.71 2.78
N TYR A 85 -4.77 6.42 4.03
CA TYR A 85 -3.81 6.10 5.09
C TYR A 85 -3.04 4.82 4.74
N CYS A 86 -3.73 3.77 4.30
CA CYS A 86 -3.08 2.53 3.87
C CYS A 86 -2.15 2.77 2.67
N ALA A 87 -2.59 3.57 1.70
CA ALA A 87 -1.75 3.98 0.57
C ALA A 87 -0.52 4.77 1.01
N GLY A 88 -0.65 5.64 2.01
CA GLY A 88 0.47 6.40 2.59
C GLY A 88 1.55 5.47 3.17
N HIS A 89 1.17 4.53 4.02
CA HIS A 89 2.11 3.55 4.59
C HIS A 89 2.71 2.61 3.54
N LEU A 90 1.97 2.29 2.47
CA LEU A 90 2.53 1.57 1.33
C LEU A 90 3.69 2.36 0.68
N ILE A 91 3.51 3.65 0.47
CA ILE A 91 4.54 4.53 -0.10
C ILE A 91 5.75 4.61 0.82
N GLU A 92 5.54 4.83 2.13
CA GLU A 92 6.60 4.91 3.13
C GLU A 92 7.44 3.63 3.18
N GLY A 93 6.77 2.46 3.26
CA GLY A 93 7.44 1.16 3.24
C GLY A 93 8.18 0.89 1.93
N ALA A 94 7.61 1.31 0.79
CA ALA A 94 8.23 1.14 -0.52
C ALA A 94 9.51 1.93 -0.67
N ILE A 95 9.52 3.19 -0.22
CA ILE A 95 10.73 4.04 -0.25
C ILE A 95 11.78 3.49 0.70
N ALA A 96 11.41 3.15 1.94
CA ALA A 96 12.34 2.61 2.92
C ALA A 96 13.02 1.33 2.42
N TYR A 97 12.26 0.43 1.78
CA TYR A 97 12.81 -0.81 1.23
C TYR A 97 13.69 -0.56 -0.01
N ALA A 98 13.31 0.37 -0.87
CA ALA A 98 14.15 0.75 -2.01
C ALA A 98 15.49 1.37 -1.55
N GLU A 99 15.47 2.21 -0.51
CA GLU A 99 16.69 2.79 0.10
C GLU A 99 17.57 1.73 0.77
N ALA A 100 16.96 0.74 1.44
CA ALA A 100 17.71 -0.28 2.19
C ALA A 100 18.31 -1.36 1.30
N ALA A 101 17.55 -1.87 0.33
CA ALA A 101 17.89 -3.04 -0.47
C ALA A 101 18.17 -2.74 -1.96
N GLY A 102 17.89 -1.52 -2.42
CA GLY A 102 17.99 -1.15 -3.84
C GLY A 102 16.92 -1.81 -4.72
N LYS A 103 15.83 -2.34 -4.12
CA LYS A 103 14.76 -3.05 -4.82
C LYS A 103 13.54 -2.16 -5.01
N THR A 104 13.06 -2.02 -6.23
CA THR A 104 12.03 -1.04 -6.61
C THR A 104 10.64 -1.63 -6.87
N ARG A 105 10.46 -2.94 -6.73
CA ARG A 105 9.18 -3.60 -7.02
C ARG A 105 8.00 -3.04 -6.21
N LEU A 106 8.20 -2.82 -4.92
CA LEU A 106 7.15 -2.24 -4.07
C LEU A 106 6.90 -0.77 -4.42
N LEU A 107 7.94 -0.04 -4.86
CA LEU A 107 7.80 1.33 -5.35
C LEU A 107 6.96 1.39 -6.64
N GLU A 108 7.13 0.42 -7.56
CA GLU A 108 6.29 0.30 -8.75
C GLU A 108 4.81 0.09 -8.38
N VAL A 109 4.53 -0.74 -7.37
CA VAL A 109 3.18 -0.95 -6.83
C VAL A 109 2.61 0.35 -6.25
N ALA A 110 3.40 1.06 -5.44
CA ALA A 110 3.00 2.33 -4.85
C ALA A 110 2.74 3.42 -5.92
N GLU A 111 3.62 3.58 -6.91
CA GLU A 111 3.44 4.55 -8.01
C GLU A 111 2.16 4.28 -8.82
N LYS A 112 1.82 3.02 -9.08
CA LYS A 112 0.57 2.66 -9.76
C LYS A 112 -0.66 3.02 -8.94
N TYR A 113 -0.60 2.79 -7.62
CA TYR A 113 -1.71 3.16 -6.75
C TYR A 113 -1.87 4.67 -6.64
N VAL A 114 -0.76 5.42 -6.53
CA VAL A 114 -0.78 6.89 -6.58
C VAL A 114 -1.40 7.42 -7.88
N ALA A 115 -1.07 6.83 -9.02
CA ALA A 115 -1.67 7.20 -10.30
C ALA A 115 -3.19 6.97 -10.33
N LEU A 116 -3.68 5.91 -9.70
CA LEU A 116 -5.12 5.69 -9.52
C LEU A 116 -5.75 6.74 -8.60
N ILE A 117 -5.13 7.02 -7.44
CA ILE A 117 -5.61 8.03 -6.49
C ILE A 117 -5.69 9.40 -7.17
N ASP A 118 -4.65 9.81 -7.89
CA ASP A 118 -4.64 11.05 -8.65
C ASP A 118 -5.80 11.11 -9.65
N ARG A 119 -6.03 10.04 -10.38
CA ARG A 119 -7.15 9.96 -11.32
C ARG A 119 -8.50 10.09 -10.64
N VAL A 120 -8.74 9.33 -9.55
CA VAL A 120 -10.02 9.31 -8.82
C VAL A 120 -10.33 10.64 -8.17
N PHE A 121 -9.36 11.27 -7.52
CA PHE A 121 -9.58 12.49 -6.72
C PHE A 121 -9.45 13.76 -7.55
N ARG A 122 -8.47 13.85 -8.45
CA ARG A 122 -8.15 15.09 -9.17
C ARG A 122 -8.74 15.17 -10.57
N VAL A 123 -8.84 14.04 -11.30
CA VAL A 123 -9.27 14.03 -12.69
C VAL A 123 -10.76 13.70 -12.82
N GLU A 124 -11.19 12.58 -12.22
CA GLU A 124 -12.56 12.08 -12.34
C GLU A 124 -13.48 12.69 -11.28
N HIS A 125 -12.93 13.13 -10.14
CA HIS A 125 -13.72 13.57 -8.97
C HIS A 125 -14.77 12.54 -8.57
N SER A 126 -14.42 11.26 -8.63
CA SER A 126 -15.34 10.14 -8.41
C SER A 126 -15.36 9.62 -6.98
N ALA A 127 -14.41 10.04 -6.11
CA ALA A 127 -14.48 9.76 -4.70
C ALA A 127 -15.64 10.49 -4.01
N ALA A 128 -16.20 9.88 -2.95
CA ALA A 128 -17.28 10.51 -2.19
C ALA A 128 -16.78 11.50 -1.11
N PHE A 129 -15.50 11.81 -1.08
CA PHE A 129 -14.88 12.78 -0.17
C PHE A 129 -13.68 13.45 -0.84
N ASP A 130 -13.34 14.68 -0.38
CA ASP A 130 -12.27 15.50 -0.97
C ASP A 130 -11.00 15.55 -0.12
N THR A 131 -11.09 15.17 1.15
CA THR A 131 -9.98 15.23 2.11
C THR A 131 -9.78 13.88 2.80
N PRO A 132 -8.53 13.44 3.00
CA PRO A 132 -8.26 12.18 3.69
C PRO A 132 -8.76 12.20 5.14
N GLY A 133 -9.04 11.01 5.68
CA GLY A 133 -9.38 10.85 7.10
C GLY A 133 -8.17 10.94 8.03
N HIS A 134 -6.96 10.91 7.48
CA HIS A 134 -5.67 10.99 8.16
C HIS A 134 -4.64 11.62 7.22
N GLU A 135 -3.70 12.40 7.76
CA GLU A 135 -2.68 13.16 7.03
C GLU A 135 -1.52 12.31 6.46
N GLU A 136 -1.50 11.03 6.72
CA GLU A 136 -0.42 10.12 6.29
C GLU A 136 -0.12 10.18 4.79
N ILE A 137 -1.16 10.25 3.97
CA ILE A 137 -0.99 10.29 2.51
C ILE A 137 -0.25 11.55 2.04
N GLU A 138 -0.47 12.68 2.68
CA GLU A 138 0.17 13.95 2.32
C GLU A 138 1.67 13.90 2.62
N LEU A 139 2.05 13.36 3.79
CA LEU A 139 3.43 13.13 4.16
C LEU A 139 4.11 12.20 3.16
N ALA A 140 3.48 11.07 2.88
CA ALA A 140 4.01 10.03 2.00
C ALA A 140 4.19 10.53 0.56
N LEU A 141 3.24 11.30 0.02
CA LEU A 141 3.36 11.88 -1.33
C LEU A 141 4.50 12.89 -1.43
N VAL A 142 4.74 13.72 -0.40
CA VAL A 142 5.89 14.61 -0.35
C VAL A 142 7.20 13.82 -0.34
N ARG A 143 7.27 12.74 0.43
CA ARG A 143 8.44 11.86 0.46
C ARG A 143 8.65 11.17 -0.89
N LEU A 144 7.59 10.66 -1.52
CA LEU A 144 7.65 10.04 -2.83
C LEU A 144 8.20 11.00 -3.88
N TYR A 145 7.70 12.24 -3.90
CA TYR A 145 8.22 13.28 -4.79
C TYR A 145 9.71 13.54 -4.57
N ARG A 146 10.15 13.65 -3.33
CA ARG A 146 11.57 13.85 -3.00
C ARG A 146 12.45 12.69 -3.46
N TYR A 147 11.93 11.48 -3.37
CA TYR A 147 12.66 10.28 -3.76
C TYR A 147 12.72 10.08 -5.28
N THR A 148 11.60 10.29 -5.97
CA THR A 148 11.47 9.99 -7.41
C THR A 148 11.69 11.19 -8.33
N GLY A 149 11.45 12.40 -7.84
CA GLY A 149 11.43 13.64 -8.64
C GLY A 149 10.18 13.82 -9.50
N LYS A 150 9.17 12.99 -9.31
CA LYS A 150 7.93 12.99 -10.13
C LYS A 150 6.77 13.67 -9.41
#